data_ea4e0d1bb89931771d13f2ef1be37727
#
_entry.id   ea4e0d1bb89931771d13f2ef1be37727
#
_cell.length_a   1.000
_cell.length_b   1.000
_cell.length_c   1.000
_cell.angle_alpha   90.00
_cell.angle_beta   90.00
_cell.angle_gamma   90.00
#
_symmetry.space_group_name_H-M   'P 1'
#
loop_
_entity.id
_entity.type
_entity.pdbx_description
1 polymer ?
#
loop_
_entity_poly.entity_id
_entity_poly.type
_entity_poly.pdbx_seq_one_letter_code
_entity_poly.pdbx_strand_id
1 'polypeptide(L)'
;LADSSPFVAGVVGWIDFEKETDFTTLERLSKHPKFVGVRPMVQDIPNDDWILRDDIQWAFEAIIELDLTFDALGFPKHIENFKECLLQHKEMRAVIDHFMKPQIENRSYDNFKFWADGISSLAEETAAYIKFSGLVTEASEDWTIDDLRPYVEHILNSFGAKRILWGSDWPVCCLRADYEVWYGAASELTKSLSSEDKADLFGSTAIKAYKLIV
;
A
#
# COMPACT_ATOMS: atom_id res chain seq x y z
N LEU A 1 8.17 18.52 11.41
CA LEU A 1 9.21 17.66 10.81
C LEU A 1 9.14 17.69 9.28
N ALA A 2 7.98 17.40 8.67
CA ALA A 2 7.86 17.38 7.20
C ALA A 2 8.21 18.72 6.54
N ASP A 3 7.84 19.83 7.16
CA ASP A 3 8.12 21.18 6.62
C ASP A 3 9.60 21.55 6.66
N SER A 4 10.32 21.03 7.63
CA SER A 4 11.77 21.26 7.76
C SER A 4 12.64 20.35 6.91
N SER A 5 12.01 19.39 6.16
CA SER A 5 12.72 18.45 5.30
C SER A 5 12.31 18.65 3.83
N PRO A 6 13.26 19.03 2.95
CA PRO A 6 12.98 19.15 1.52
C PRO A 6 12.71 17.81 0.84
N PHE A 7 13.10 16.69 1.48
CA PHE A 7 12.93 15.34 0.92
C PHE A 7 11.55 14.75 1.19
N VAL A 8 10.78 15.32 2.14
CA VAL A 8 9.43 14.84 2.44
C VAL A 8 8.43 15.57 1.55
N ALA A 9 7.94 14.88 0.52
CA ALA A 9 6.95 15.41 -0.41
C ALA A 9 5.51 15.27 0.10
N GLY A 10 5.22 14.22 0.90
CA GLY A 10 3.90 13.98 1.46
C GLY A 10 3.95 13.19 2.76
N VAL A 11 2.85 13.26 3.51
CA VAL A 11 2.66 12.54 4.77
C VAL A 11 1.30 11.85 4.72
N VAL A 12 1.30 10.54 4.94
CA VAL A 12 0.09 9.76 5.22
C VAL A 12 -0.06 9.71 6.74
N GLY A 13 -1.19 10.17 7.24
CA GLY A 13 -1.45 10.24 8.67
C GLY A 13 -2.46 9.21 9.15
N TRP A 14 -2.96 9.44 10.34
CA TRP A 14 -3.95 8.58 10.99
C TRP A 14 -5.02 9.42 11.67
N ILE A 15 -6.26 8.94 11.66
CA ILE A 15 -7.39 9.40 12.48
C ILE A 15 -8.12 8.19 13.04
N ASP A 16 -8.95 8.40 14.05
CA ASP A 16 -9.79 7.36 14.63
C ASP A 16 -11.09 7.23 13.82
N PHE A 17 -11.20 6.20 12.97
CA PHE A 17 -12.39 5.94 12.14
C PHE A 17 -13.64 5.61 12.97
N GLU A 18 -13.45 5.14 14.22
CA GLU A 18 -14.57 4.85 15.12
C GLU A 18 -15.13 6.09 15.83
N LYS A 19 -14.54 7.27 15.56
CA LYS A 19 -14.98 8.55 16.11
C LYS A 19 -15.30 9.56 15.02
N GLU A 20 -16.57 9.65 14.64
CA GLU A 20 -17.02 10.62 13.62
C GLU A 20 -16.61 12.08 13.94
N THR A 21 -16.43 12.41 15.22
CA THR A 21 -15.89 13.73 15.64
C THR A 21 -14.48 14.00 15.12
N ASP A 22 -13.72 12.96 14.72
CA ASP A 22 -12.38 13.11 14.12
C ASP A 22 -12.42 13.64 12.69
N PHE A 23 -13.61 13.80 12.08
CA PHE A 23 -13.78 14.54 10.84
C PHE A 23 -13.15 15.95 10.94
N THR A 24 -13.36 16.64 12.04
CA THR A 24 -12.76 17.99 12.26
C THR A 24 -11.23 17.96 12.31
N THR A 25 -10.67 16.86 12.84
CA THR A 25 -9.22 16.64 12.84
C THR A 25 -8.73 16.38 11.41
N LEU A 26 -9.42 15.53 10.65
CA LEU A 26 -9.10 15.23 9.26
C LEU A 26 -9.18 16.48 8.39
N GLU A 27 -10.27 17.25 8.51
CA GLU A 27 -10.44 18.51 7.78
C GLU A 27 -9.34 19.52 8.09
N ARG A 28 -8.91 19.63 9.35
CA ARG A 28 -7.78 20.48 9.73
C ARG A 28 -6.46 20.01 9.14
N LEU A 29 -6.20 18.69 9.15
CA LEU A 29 -4.98 18.10 8.59
C LEU A 29 -4.92 18.24 7.06
N SER A 30 -6.05 18.06 6.37
CA SER A 30 -6.12 18.16 4.90
C SER A 30 -5.76 19.54 4.36
N LYS A 31 -5.86 20.60 5.19
CA LYS A 31 -5.43 21.97 4.84
C LYS A 31 -3.89 22.10 4.76
N HIS A 32 -3.15 21.12 5.24
CA HIS A 32 -1.68 21.12 5.14
C HIS A 32 -1.24 20.54 3.80
N PRO A 33 -0.45 21.26 2.99
CA PRO A 33 -0.14 20.87 1.61
C PRO A 33 0.62 19.53 1.49
N LYS A 34 1.29 19.10 2.55
CA LYS A 34 1.98 17.80 2.60
C LYS A 34 1.15 16.67 3.21
N PHE A 35 -0.06 16.93 3.69
CA PHE A 35 -0.94 15.87 4.18
C PHE A 35 -1.72 15.28 3.01
N VAL A 36 -1.35 14.08 2.58
CA VAL A 36 -1.80 13.50 1.30
C VAL A 36 -2.66 12.25 1.44
N GLY A 37 -2.76 11.69 2.63
CA GLY A 37 -3.52 10.45 2.81
C GLY A 37 -3.72 10.04 4.26
N VAL A 38 -4.49 8.98 4.44
CA VAL A 38 -4.86 8.40 5.74
C VAL A 38 -4.69 6.89 5.71
N ARG A 39 -4.14 6.33 6.79
CA ARG A 39 -3.94 4.88 6.96
C ARG A 39 -4.40 4.40 8.32
N PRO A 40 -5.56 3.73 8.43
CA PRO A 40 -5.92 2.96 9.61
C PRO A 40 -5.06 1.70 9.71
N MET A 41 -4.80 1.24 10.94
CA MET A 41 -3.98 0.06 11.21
C MET A 41 -4.85 -1.20 11.23
N VAL A 42 -5.52 -1.52 10.11
CA VAL A 42 -6.49 -2.63 10.01
C VAL A 42 -5.88 -3.97 10.37
N GLN A 43 -4.59 -4.18 10.05
CA GLN A 43 -3.87 -5.40 10.39
C GLN A 43 -3.90 -5.73 11.90
N ASP A 44 -4.01 -4.72 12.77
CA ASP A 44 -3.94 -4.86 14.23
C ASP A 44 -5.35 -4.94 14.87
N ILE A 45 -6.42 -4.88 14.05
CA ILE A 45 -7.81 -4.92 14.51
C ILE A 45 -8.30 -6.37 14.51
N PRO A 46 -8.83 -6.89 15.64
CA PRO A 46 -9.24 -8.30 15.74
C PRO A 46 -10.42 -8.69 14.84
N ASN A 47 -11.28 -7.72 14.48
CA ASN A 47 -12.42 -7.96 13.58
C ASN A 47 -11.96 -7.81 12.13
N ASP A 48 -11.90 -8.91 11.38
CA ASP A 48 -11.49 -8.92 9.98
C ASP A 48 -12.44 -8.10 9.09
N ASP A 49 -13.72 -8.00 9.47
CA ASP A 49 -14.75 -7.25 8.74
C ASP A 49 -14.85 -5.78 9.17
N TRP A 50 -13.91 -5.31 10.01
CA TRP A 50 -13.93 -3.95 10.56
C TRP A 50 -14.11 -2.88 9.49
N ILE A 51 -13.43 -3.01 8.35
CA ILE A 51 -13.44 -2.02 7.27
C ILE A 51 -14.82 -1.88 6.59
N LEU A 52 -15.69 -2.89 6.72
CA LEU A 52 -17.04 -2.92 6.15
C LEU A 52 -18.14 -2.46 7.14
N ARG A 53 -17.77 -2.08 8.36
CA ARG A 53 -18.73 -1.61 9.37
C ARG A 53 -19.39 -0.31 8.92
N ASP A 54 -20.70 -0.21 9.11
CA ASP A 54 -21.49 0.98 8.74
C ASP A 54 -21.06 2.25 9.48
N ASP A 55 -20.67 2.11 10.75
CA ASP A 55 -20.35 3.25 11.62
C ASP A 55 -19.00 3.93 11.32
N ILE A 56 -18.17 3.35 10.45
CA ILE A 56 -16.91 3.94 10.01
C ILE A 56 -16.94 4.44 8.55
N GLN A 57 -18.04 4.23 7.80
CA GLN A 57 -18.10 4.59 6.38
C GLN A 57 -17.95 6.10 6.14
N TRP A 58 -18.35 6.93 7.12
CA TRP A 58 -18.12 8.38 7.09
C TRP A 58 -16.67 8.76 6.80
N ALA A 59 -15.70 7.95 7.28
CA ALA A 59 -14.29 8.25 7.10
C ALA A 59 -13.84 8.09 5.65
N PHE A 60 -14.36 7.08 4.92
CA PHE A 60 -14.08 6.91 3.49
C PHE A 60 -14.73 8.01 2.65
N GLU A 61 -15.96 8.41 2.99
CA GLU A 61 -16.64 9.54 2.35
C GLU A 61 -15.84 10.83 2.56
N ALA A 62 -15.35 11.07 3.77
CA ALA A 62 -14.51 12.23 4.10
C ALA A 62 -13.16 12.20 3.35
N ILE A 63 -12.52 11.03 3.22
CA ILE A 63 -11.27 10.86 2.45
C ILE A 63 -11.51 11.24 0.98
N ILE A 64 -12.64 10.84 0.40
CA ILE A 64 -13.02 11.19 -0.97
C ILE A 64 -13.28 12.70 -1.09
N GLU A 65 -14.12 13.26 -0.21
CA GLU A 65 -14.49 14.68 -0.22
C GLU A 65 -13.26 15.59 -0.10
N LEU A 66 -12.31 15.23 0.76
CA LEU A 66 -11.07 15.97 0.99
C LEU A 66 -9.95 15.65 -0.01
N ASP A 67 -10.24 14.83 -1.04
CA ASP A 67 -9.32 14.42 -2.10
C ASP A 67 -8.01 13.78 -1.58
N LEU A 68 -8.09 13.06 -0.48
CA LEU A 68 -6.99 12.34 0.14
C LEU A 68 -6.83 10.93 -0.45
N THR A 69 -5.69 10.31 -0.18
CA THR A 69 -5.43 8.91 -0.55
C THR A 69 -5.64 8.01 0.66
N PHE A 70 -6.31 6.89 0.45
CA PHE A 70 -6.48 5.85 1.46
C PHE A 70 -5.37 4.80 1.32
N ASP A 71 -4.58 4.56 2.36
CA ASP A 71 -3.61 3.47 2.41
C ASP A 71 -4.22 2.25 3.10
N ALA A 72 -4.35 1.15 2.35
CA ALA A 72 -4.95 -0.11 2.81
C ALA A 72 -3.87 -1.04 3.37
N LEU A 73 -3.69 -1.02 4.67
CA LEU A 73 -2.72 -1.87 5.39
C LEU A 73 -3.43 -3.06 6.02
N GLY A 74 -3.15 -4.26 5.53
CA GLY A 74 -3.77 -5.49 6.02
C GLY A 74 -2.93 -6.74 5.71
N PHE A 75 -3.52 -7.90 5.98
CA PHE A 75 -2.99 -9.22 5.64
C PHE A 75 -3.82 -9.86 4.52
N PRO A 76 -3.37 -10.98 3.91
CA PRO A 76 -4.10 -11.65 2.82
C PRO A 76 -5.57 -11.95 3.13
N LYS A 77 -5.90 -12.25 4.39
CA LYS A 77 -7.29 -12.48 4.85
C LYS A 77 -8.22 -11.28 4.68
N HIS A 78 -7.66 -10.06 4.59
CA HIS A 78 -8.44 -8.83 4.45
C HIS A 78 -8.65 -8.40 2.97
N ILE A 79 -8.03 -9.08 2.00
CA ILE A 79 -8.04 -8.67 0.59
C ILE A 79 -9.48 -8.51 0.07
N GLU A 80 -10.34 -9.49 0.36
CA GLU A 80 -11.73 -9.47 -0.11
C GLU A 80 -12.51 -8.31 0.49
N ASN A 81 -12.32 -8.04 1.79
CA ASN A 81 -12.98 -6.93 2.48
C ASN A 81 -12.49 -5.57 1.97
N PHE A 82 -11.19 -5.43 1.68
CA PHE A 82 -10.67 -4.21 1.04
C PHE A 82 -11.23 -4.03 -0.37
N LYS A 83 -11.31 -5.12 -1.15
CA LYS A 83 -11.92 -5.08 -2.49
C LYS A 83 -13.37 -4.62 -2.41
N GLU A 84 -14.17 -5.19 -1.51
CA GLU A 84 -15.56 -4.81 -1.30
C GLU A 84 -15.69 -3.33 -0.91
N CYS A 85 -14.89 -2.85 0.04
CA CYS A 85 -14.84 -1.44 0.43
C CYS A 85 -14.52 -0.53 -0.77
N LEU A 86 -13.54 -0.90 -1.60
CA LEU A 86 -13.18 -0.13 -2.79
C LEU A 86 -14.28 -0.14 -3.87
N LEU A 87 -15.04 -1.23 -3.98
CA LEU A 87 -16.19 -1.31 -4.89
C LEU A 87 -17.39 -0.48 -4.40
N GLN A 88 -17.56 -0.32 -3.09
CA GLN A 88 -18.55 0.59 -2.50
C GLN A 88 -18.14 2.06 -2.68
N HIS A 89 -16.85 2.37 -2.60
CA HIS A 89 -16.27 3.72 -2.70
C HIS A 89 -15.41 3.89 -3.96
N LYS A 90 -16.00 3.73 -5.14
CA LYS A 90 -15.27 3.70 -6.44
C LYS A 90 -14.47 4.97 -6.77
N GLU A 91 -14.82 6.08 -6.17
CA GLU A 91 -14.12 7.37 -6.34
C GLU A 91 -12.89 7.49 -5.42
N MET A 92 -12.76 6.58 -4.44
CA MET A 92 -11.66 6.60 -3.49
C MET A 92 -10.35 6.21 -4.17
N ARG A 93 -9.37 7.12 -4.10
CA ARG A 93 -7.99 6.82 -4.51
C ARG A 93 -7.33 6.01 -3.41
N ALA A 94 -6.96 4.76 -3.73
CA ALA A 94 -6.41 3.84 -2.75
C ALA A 94 -5.04 3.28 -3.16
N VAL A 95 -4.21 3.03 -2.16
CA VAL A 95 -2.91 2.36 -2.28
C VAL A 95 -2.88 1.16 -1.34
N ILE A 96 -2.67 -0.03 -1.88
CA ILE A 96 -2.53 -1.26 -1.10
C ILE A 96 -1.09 -1.36 -0.57
N ASP A 97 -0.93 -1.37 0.75
CA ASP A 97 0.39 -1.43 1.36
C ASP A 97 1.01 -2.84 1.28
N HIS A 98 2.32 -2.90 1.00
CA HIS A 98 3.19 -4.06 1.16
C HIS A 98 2.65 -5.34 0.45
N PHE A 99 2.08 -5.19 -0.76
CA PHE A 99 1.44 -6.31 -1.47
C PHE A 99 0.38 -7.04 -0.64
N MET A 100 -0.23 -6.38 0.35
CA MET A 100 -1.11 -7.00 1.36
C MET A 100 -0.41 -8.11 2.15
N LYS A 101 0.90 -7.96 2.40
CA LYS A 101 1.72 -8.81 3.27
C LYS A 101 1.59 -10.32 3.00
N PRO A 102 2.00 -10.80 1.82
CA PRO A 102 1.97 -12.23 1.52
C PRO A 102 2.84 -13.02 2.49
N GLN A 103 2.42 -14.22 2.88
CA GLN A 103 3.15 -15.09 3.82
C GLN A 103 4.35 -15.77 3.14
N ILE A 104 5.41 -15.01 2.86
CA ILE A 104 6.58 -15.47 2.10
C ILE A 104 7.40 -16.49 2.89
N GLU A 105 7.58 -16.27 4.19
CA GLU A 105 8.33 -17.19 5.07
C GLU A 105 7.76 -18.60 5.06
N ASN A 106 6.44 -18.75 4.99
CA ASN A 106 5.76 -20.05 5.07
C ASN A 106 5.85 -20.87 3.76
N ARG A 107 6.27 -20.27 2.64
CA ARG A 107 6.49 -20.91 1.31
C ARG A 107 5.41 -21.93 0.89
N SER A 108 4.18 -21.79 1.40
CA SER A 108 3.07 -22.68 1.08
C SER A 108 2.46 -22.31 -0.28
N TYR A 109 2.28 -23.29 -1.15
CA TYR A 109 1.58 -23.08 -2.42
C TYR A 109 0.14 -22.58 -2.21
N ASP A 110 -0.56 -23.10 -1.20
CA ASP A 110 -1.94 -22.70 -0.93
C ASP A 110 -2.00 -21.26 -0.43
N ASN A 111 -1.05 -20.80 0.41
CA ASN A 111 -0.96 -19.43 0.86
C ASN A 111 -0.63 -18.47 -0.29
N PHE A 112 0.32 -18.87 -1.15
CA PHE A 112 0.64 -18.08 -2.34
C PHE A 112 -0.57 -17.99 -3.27
N LYS A 113 -1.24 -19.10 -3.54
CA LYS A 113 -2.42 -19.12 -4.41
C LYS A 113 -3.56 -18.29 -3.87
N PHE A 114 -3.87 -18.41 -2.58
CA PHE A 114 -4.90 -17.61 -1.91
C PHE A 114 -4.64 -16.12 -2.06
N TRP A 115 -3.41 -15.68 -1.76
CA TRP A 115 -2.99 -14.30 -1.91
C TRP A 115 -3.05 -13.85 -3.39
N ALA A 116 -2.51 -14.64 -4.30
CA ALA A 116 -2.42 -14.31 -5.72
C ALA A 116 -3.79 -14.17 -6.38
N ASP A 117 -4.73 -15.09 -6.09
CA ASP A 117 -6.09 -15.03 -6.61
C ASP A 117 -6.80 -13.76 -6.10
N GLY A 118 -6.70 -13.45 -4.81
CA GLY A 118 -7.30 -12.26 -4.22
C GLY A 118 -6.71 -10.95 -4.79
N ILE A 119 -5.40 -10.88 -4.92
CA ILE A 119 -4.70 -9.72 -5.49
C ILE A 119 -5.05 -9.53 -6.98
N SER A 120 -5.16 -10.61 -7.76
CA SER A 120 -5.58 -10.52 -9.15
C SER A 120 -7.00 -9.95 -9.26
N SER A 121 -7.94 -10.48 -8.48
CA SER A 121 -9.32 -9.98 -8.43
C SER A 121 -9.38 -8.49 -8.04
N LEU A 122 -8.62 -8.08 -7.03
CA LEU A 122 -8.53 -6.68 -6.62
C LEU A 122 -7.97 -5.79 -7.73
N ALA A 123 -6.93 -6.26 -8.43
CA ALA A 123 -6.33 -5.52 -9.55
C ALA A 123 -7.26 -5.35 -10.75
N GLU A 124 -8.08 -6.38 -11.03
CA GLU A 124 -9.02 -6.40 -12.16
C GLU A 124 -10.26 -5.57 -11.90
N GLU A 125 -10.78 -5.62 -10.66
CA GLU A 125 -12.07 -5.03 -10.30
C GLU A 125 -11.97 -3.60 -9.77
N THR A 126 -10.76 -3.14 -9.40
CA THR A 126 -10.54 -1.82 -8.80
C THR A 126 -9.49 -0.99 -9.53
N ALA A 127 -9.50 0.34 -9.26
CA ALA A 127 -8.48 1.27 -9.74
C ALA A 127 -7.32 1.45 -8.75
N ALA A 128 -7.20 0.63 -7.72
CA ALA A 128 -6.20 0.76 -6.68
C ALA A 128 -4.76 0.68 -7.22
N TYR A 129 -3.88 1.43 -6.57
CA TYR A 129 -2.43 1.27 -6.68
C TYR A 129 -1.95 0.24 -5.65
N ILE A 130 -0.72 -0.26 -5.81
CA ILE A 130 -0.12 -1.18 -4.85
C ILE A 130 1.35 -0.83 -4.58
N LYS A 131 1.76 -0.89 -3.30
CA LYS A 131 3.15 -0.64 -2.88
C LYS A 131 4.02 -1.88 -3.00
N PHE A 132 5.04 -1.78 -3.81
CA PHE A 132 6.19 -2.67 -3.80
C PHE A 132 7.10 -2.30 -2.63
N SER A 133 6.77 -2.81 -1.47
CA SER A 133 7.44 -2.52 -0.19
C SER A 133 7.20 -3.66 0.81
N GLY A 134 7.95 -3.72 1.90
CA GLY A 134 7.69 -4.60 3.04
C GLY A 134 7.89 -6.11 2.80
N LEU A 135 8.28 -6.56 1.62
CA LEU A 135 8.37 -8.01 1.32
C LEU A 135 9.44 -8.72 2.14
N VAL A 136 10.55 -8.07 2.40
CA VAL A 136 11.66 -8.64 3.17
C VAL A 136 11.24 -8.96 4.60
N THR A 137 10.31 -8.20 5.17
CA THR A 137 9.81 -8.43 6.54
C THR A 137 8.79 -9.56 6.63
N GLU A 138 8.19 -9.96 5.51
CA GLU A 138 7.29 -11.11 5.40
C GLU A 138 8.03 -12.40 5.02
N ALA A 139 9.33 -12.30 4.72
CA ALA A 139 10.21 -13.42 4.39
C ALA A 139 11.03 -13.88 5.60
N SER A 140 11.67 -15.06 5.49
CA SER A 140 12.58 -15.59 6.50
C SER A 140 13.86 -14.74 6.63
N GLU A 141 14.64 -14.96 7.73
CA GLU A 141 15.90 -14.22 7.95
C GLU A 141 16.94 -14.48 6.86
N ASP A 142 16.92 -15.68 6.25
CA ASP A 142 17.83 -16.13 5.19
C ASP A 142 17.23 -15.94 3.79
N TRP A 143 16.30 -15.00 3.62
CA TRP A 143 15.63 -14.77 2.36
C TRP A 143 16.61 -14.47 1.21
N THR A 144 16.21 -14.87 0.01
CA THR A 144 16.89 -14.58 -1.24
C THR A 144 15.98 -13.83 -2.21
N ILE A 145 16.56 -13.22 -3.23
CA ILE A 145 15.78 -12.57 -4.30
C ILE A 145 14.78 -13.52 -4.95
N ASP A 146 15.14 -14.79 -5.07
CA ASP A 146 14.28 -15.81 -5.69
C ASP A 146 13.07 -16.16 -4.83
N ASP A 147 13.12 -15.96 -3.52
CA ASP A 147 11.97 -16.12 -2.63
C ASP A 147 10.92 -15.02 -2.85
N LEU A 148 11.37 -13.82 -3.21
CA LEU A 148 10.50 -12.66 -3.46
C LEU A 148 9.99 -12.62 -4.90
N ARG A 149 10.71 -13.23 -5.84
CA ARG A 149 10.46 -13.15 -7.28
C ARG A 149 9.03 -13.54 -7.69
N PRO A 150 8.44 -14.66 -7.24
CA PRO A 150 7.09 -15.05 -7.65
C PRO A 150 6.04 -14.00 -7.30
N TYR A 151 6.20 -13.33 -6.15
CA TYR A 151 5.27 -12.30 -5.69
C TYR A 151 5.38 -11.03 -6.54
N VAL A 152 6.62 -10.61 -6.84
CA VAL A 152 6.87 -9.42 -7.65
C VAL A 152 6.40 -9.63 -9.09
N GLU A 153 6.70 -10.79 -9.70
CA GLU A 153 6.23 -11.14 -11.04
C GLU A 153 4.70 -11.18 -11.11
N HIS A 154 4.05 -11.74 -10.10
CA HIS A 154 2.60 -11.76 -10.02
C HIS A 154 2.00 -10.34 -9.98
N ILE A 155 2.54 -9.46 -9.15
CA ILE A 155 2.09 -8.06 -9.05
C ILE A 155 2.35 -7.28 -10.36
N LEU A 156 3.52 -7.45 -10.98
CA LEU A 156 3.83 -6.82 -12.25
C LEU A 156 2.84 -7.23 -13.35
N ASN A 157 2.45 -8.50 -13.37
CA ASN A 157 1.48 -9.03 -14.34
C ASN A 157 0.05 -8.53 -14.05
N SER A 158 -0.35 -8.40 -12.77
CA SER A 158 -1.72 -8.02 -12.39
C SER A 158 -1.95 -6.51 -12.46
N PHE A 159 -1.02 -5.69 -11.98
CA PHE A 159 -1.17 -4.23 -11.89
C PHE A 159 -0.50 -3.47 -13.05
N GLY A 160 0.59 -4.01 -13.59
CA GLY A 160 1.48 -3.26 -14.49
C GLY A 160 2.23 -2.12 -13.77
N ALA A 161 3.37 -1.69 -14.30
CA ALA A 161 4.27 -0.74 -13.64
C ALA A 161 3.59 0.59 -13.25
N LYS A 162 2.58 1.02 -14.02
CA LYS A 162 1.87 2.30 -13.81
C LYS A 162 0.92 2.33 -12.62
N ARG A 163 0.66 1.17 -12.00
CA ARG A 163 -0.13 1.09 -10.76
C ARG A 163 0.68 0.54 -9.58
N ILE A 164 2.00 0.38 -9.75
CA ILE A 164 2.91 -0.06 -8.69
C ILE A 164 3.79 1.11 -8.27
N LEU A 165 3.96 1.32 -6.97
CA LEU A 165 4.88 2.32 -6.42
C LEU A 165 5.83 1.67 -5.43
N TRP A 166 7.14 1.91 -5.58
CA TRP A 166 8.13 1.40 -4.66
C TRP A 166 8.18 2.22 -3.37
N GLY A 167 8.37 1.52 -2.26
CA GLY A 167 8.64 2.10 -0.96
C GLY A 167 9.63 1.23 -0.17
N SER A 168 10.51 1.86 0.59
CA SER A 168 11.50 1.13 1.39
C SER A 168 10.89 0.40 2.57
N ASP A 169 9.76 0.88 3.09
CA ASP A 169 9.23 0.49 4.40
C ASP A 169 10.25 0.72 5.54
N TRP A 170 11.15 1.71 5.37
CA TRP A 170 12.08 2.07 6.43
C TRP A 170 11.34 2.78 7.58
N PRO A 171 11.64 2.47 8.85
CA PRO A 171 12.73 1.62 9.32
C PRO A 171 12.36 0.12 9.48
N VAL A 172 11.13 -0.30 9.15
CA VAL A 172 10.65 -1.69 9.35
C VAL A 172 11.47 -2.68 8.51
N CYS A 173 11.87 -2.33 7.30
CA CYS A 173 12.73 -3.18 6.47
C CYS A 173 14.02 -3.61 7.17
N CYS A 174 14.55 -2.77 8.11
CA CYS A 174 15.76 -3.07 8.87
C CYS A 174 15.64 -4.28 9.81
N LEU A 175 14.45 -4.83 10.00
CA LEU A 175 14.25 -6.11 10.68
C LEU A 175 14.82 -7.29 9.89
N ARG A 176 15.00 -7.16 8.58
CA ARG A 176 15.41 -8.26 7.68
C ARG A 176 16.48 -7.86 6.65
N ALA A 177 16.66 -6.56 6.37
CA ALA A 177 17.63 -6.09 5.39
C ALA A 177 17.95 -4.60 5.61
N ASP A 178 19.19 -4.20 5.40
CA ASP A 178 19.52 -2.79 5.29
C ASP A 178 18.84 -2.17 4.06
N TYR A 179 18.66 -0.85 4.09
CA TYR A 179 18.00 -0.12 3.00
C TYR A 179 18.64 -0.41 1.62
N GLU A 180 19.97 -0.36 1.55
CA GLU A 180 20.72 -0.59 0.31
C GLU A 180 20.54 -2.00 -0.22
N VAL A 181 20.50 -2.99 0.66
CA VAL A 181 20.28 -4.40 0.30
C VAL A 181 18.88 -4.57 -0.26
N TRP A 182 17.87 -3.99 0.41
CA TRP A 182 16.48 -4.05 -0.06
C TRP A 182 16.29 -3.33 -1.39
N TYR A 183 16.83 -2.12 -1.52
CA TYR A 183 16.78 -1.37 -2.79
C TYR A 183 17.48 -2.12 -3.93
N GLY A 184 18.63 -2.75 -3.65
CA GLY A 184 19.35 -3.59 -4.61
C GLY A 184 18.52 -4.79 -5.07
N ALA A 185 17.85 -5.48 -4.14
CA ALA A 185 16.94 -6.59 -4.46
C ALA A 185 15.74 -6.14 -5.32
N ALA A 186 15.12 -5.02 -4.96
CA ALA A 186 14.02 -4.44 -5.73
C ALA A 186 14.45 -4.07 -7.15
N SER A 187 15.65 -3.49 -7.30
CA SER A 187 16.24 -3.14 -8.60
C SER A 187 16.51 -4.39 -9.46
N GLU A 188 17.03 -5.47 -8.86
CA GLU A 188 17.30 -6.73 -9.55
C GLU A 188 15.98 -7.42 -9.97
N LEU A 189 14.96 -7.44 -9.11
CA LEU A 189 13.65 -8.01 -9.40
C LEU A 189 12.93 -7.30 -10.55
N THR A 190 13.22 -6.04 -10.76
CA THR A 190 12.61 -5.20 -11.81
C THR A 190 13.55 -4.92 -12.98
N LYS A 191 14.70 -5.57 -13.07
CA LYS A 191 15.76 -5.28 -14.08
C LYS A 191 15.28 -5.41 -15.52
N SER A 192 14.31 -6.30 -15.79
CA SER A 192 13.74 -6.54 -17.12
C SER A 192 12.75 -5.48 -17.59
N LEU A 193 12.30 -4.60 -16.70
CA LEU A 193 11.39 -3.52 -17.06
C LEU A 193 12.08 -2.47 -17.94
N SER A 194 11.30 -1.81 -18.78
CA SER A 194 11.75 -0.66 -19.55
C SER A 194 12.19 0.49 -18.65
N SER A 195 12.96 1.45 -19.18
CA SER A 195 13.34 2.64 -18.42
C SER A 195 12.12 3.48 -18.01
N GLU A 196 11.07 3.51 -18.82
CA GLU A 196 9.82 4.19 -18.52
C GLU A 196 9.09 3.51 -17.36
N ASP A 197 8.91 2.18 -17.41
CA ASP A 197 8.25 1.43 -16.35
C ASP A 197 9.01 1.53 -15.01
N LYS A 198 10.35 1.54 -15.04
CA LYS A 198 11.17 1.79 -13.85
C LYS A 198 10.95 3.19 -13.29
N ALA A 199 10.88 4.21 -14.15
CA ALA A 199 10.61 5.58 -13.70
C ALA A 199 9.21 5.69 -13.09
N ASP A 200 8.21 5.01 -13.65
CA ASP A 200 6.88 4.94 -13.07
C ASP A 200 6.93 4.26 -11.70
N LEU A 201 7.47 3.04 -11.61
CA LEU A 201 7.50 2.24 -10.39
C LEU A 201 8.29 2.91 -9.26
N PHE A 202 9.46 3.51 -9.55
CA PHE A 202 10.32 4.11 -8.53
C PHE A 202 10.02 5.59 -8.25
N GLY A 203 9.02 6.21 -8.91
CA GLY A 203 8.73 7.62 -8.67
C GLY A 203 7.38 8.11 -9.17
N SER A 204 7.14 8.11 -10.49
CA SER A 204 5.98 8.79 -11.08
C SER A 204 4.63 8.26 -10.59
N THR A 205 4.53 6.96 -10.30
CA THR A 205 3.30 6.37 -9.76
C THR A 205 2.99 6.90 -8.36
N ALA A 206 4.00 7.08 -7.49
CA ALA A 206 3.79 7.68 -6.18
C ALA A 206 3.31 9.14 -6.29
N ILE A 207 3.88 9.92 -7.23
CA ILE A 207 3.45 11.30 -7.50
C ILE A 207 1.96 11.32 -7.87
N LYS A 208 1.51 10.41 -8.75
CA LYS A 208 0.10 10.31 -9.16
C LYS A 208 -0.80 9.83 -8.02
N ALA A 209 -0.41 8.75 -7.34
CA ALA A 209 -1.22 8.11 -6.30
C ALA A 209 -1.46 9.04 -5.11
N TYR A 210 -0.50 9.88 -4.76
CA TYR A 210 -0.60 10.81 -3.63
C TYR A 210 -0.74 12.28 -4.04
N LYS A 211 -0.87 12.57 -5.34
CA LYS A 211 -0.91 13.94 -5.87
C LYS A 211 0.22 14.83 -5.33
N LEU A 212 1.43 14.28 -5.28
CA LEU A 212 2.58 14.99 -4.74
C LEU A 212 2.93 16.21 -5.58
N ILE A 213 3.27 17.31 -4.90
CA ILE A 213 3.84 18.51 -5.51
C ILE A 213 5.37 18.38 -5.37
N VAL A 214 6.06 18.09 -6.48
CA VAL A 214 7.51 17.88 -6.55
C VAL A 214 8.13 18.79 -7.59
#